data_c6761263e05aa0943e58f4872639bf5b
#
_entry.id   c6761263e05aa0943e58f4872639bf5b
#
_cell.length_a   1.000
_cell.length_b   1.000
_cell.length_c   1.000
_cell.angle_alpha   90.00
_cell.angle_beta   90.00
_cell.angle_gamma   90.00
#
_symmetry.space_group_name_H-M   'P 1'
#
loop_
_entity.id
_entity.type
_entity.pdbx_description
1 polymer ?
#
loop_
_entity_poly.entity_id
_entity_poly.type
_entity_poly.pdbx_seq_one_letter_code
_entity_poly.pdbx_strand_id
1 'polypeptide(L)'
;MVAAAMRDTRGRLAVALLCALAIAGCGDERQDADAPSGQFDLDVTDASFPAKQRIAEASTLKLEVANTGDRTVPDLAVTVETAPGQDGQAPVAFGQSTDDPTLAASARPVWIVDEGPTGGESAYANTWAVGPLGEGQSTTLEWKLTAAKAGRYTVGWRLAPALEGDVSLGDGRTDGEFDVTISDAPVPVRVGADGEVVREDAGR
;
A
#
# COMPACT_ATOMS: atom_id res chain seq x y z
N MET A 1 -55.26 -64.24 -28.94
CA MET A 1 -55.62 -62.98 -28.26
C MET A 1 -54.35 -62.38 -27.65
N VAL A 2 -53.74 -61.44 -28.35
CA VAL A 2 -52.56 -60.75 -27.86
C VAL A 2 -52.84 -59.27 -28.11
N ALA A 3 -53.03 -58.52 -27.04
CA ALA A 3 -53.19 -57.08 -27.06
C ALA A 3 -51.87 -56.39 -26.85
N ALA A 4 -51.44 -55.66 -27.83
CA ALA A 4 -50.20 -54.85 -27.83
C ALA A 4 -50.40 -53.58 -27.03
N ALA A 5 -49.52 -53.33 -26.10
CA ALA A 5 -49.39 -52.08 -25.38
C ALA A 5 -48.40 -51.15 -26.12
N MET A 6 -48.93 -50.21 -26.89
CA MET A 6 -48.20 -49.04 -27.35
C MET A 6 -48.11 -48.06 -26.21
N ARG A 7 -46.88 -47.91 -25.62
CA ARG A 7 -46.56 -46.88 -24.63
C ARG A 7 -45.58 -45.89 -25.19
N ASP A 8 -46.12 -44.80 -25.53
CA ASP A 8 -45.75 -43.40 -25.29
C ASP A 8 -44.25 -43.09 -25.32
N THR A 9 -43.67 -42.99 -26.51
CA THR A 9 -42.31 -42.52 -26.78
C THR A 9 -42.27 -40.99 -26.95
N ARG A 10 -43.43 -40.31 -26.98
CA ARG A 10 -43.51 -38.86 -27.23
C ARG A 10 -43.26 -38.00 -25.98
N GLY A 11 -43.51 -38.54 -24.78
CA GLY A 11 -43.31 -37.82 -23.53
C GLY A 11 -41.85 -37.73 -23.07
N ARG A 12 -41.02 -38.68 -23.50
CA ARG A 12 -39.59 -38.72 -23.09
C ARG A 12 -38.67 -37.81 -23.92
N LEU A 13 -39.06 -37.49 -25.16
CA LEU A 13 -38.32 -36.54 -25.98
C LEU A 13 -38.55 -35.06 -25.58
N ALA A 14 -39.74 -34.73 -25.06
CA ALA A 14 -40.03 -33.38 -24.63
C ALA A 14 -39.31 -32.99 -23.32
N VAL A 15 -39.10 -33.94 -22.40
CA VAL A 15 -38.38 -33.69 -21.13
C VAL A 15 -36.88 -33.59 -21.35
N ALA A 16 -36.31 -34.33 -22.32
CA ALA A 16 -34.88 -34.24 -22.65
C ALA A 16 -34.53 -32.94 -23.36
N LEU A 17 -35.47 -32.32 -24.09
CA LEU A 17 -35.20 -31.04 -24.78
C LEU A 17 -35.27 -29.84 -23.86
N LEU A 18 -36.02 -29.92 -22.75
CA LEU A 18 -36.17 -28.83 -21.76
C LEU A 18 -34.96 -28.73 -20.83
N CYS A 19 -34.21 -29.81 -20.60
CA CYS A 19 -33.01 -29.80 -19.79
C CYS A 19 -31.77 -29.29 -20.55
N ALA A 20 -31.78 -29.24 -21.88
CA ALA A 20 -30.65 -28.77 -22.68
C ALA A 20 -30.58 -27.23 -22.81
N LEU A 21 -31.65 -26.49 -22.49
CA LEU A 21 -31.66 -25.02 -22.56
C LEU A 21 -31.24 -24.33 -21.25
N ALA A 22 -30.97 -25.07 -20.17
CA ALA A 22 -30.59 -24.48 -18.88
C ALA A 22 -29.09 -24.31 -18.64
N ILE A 23 -28.23 -24.64 -19.64
CA ILE A 23 -26.78 -24.59 -19.51
C ILE A 23 -26.16 -23.37 -20.25
N ALA A 24 -26.96 -22.55 -20.91
CA ALA A 24 -26.50 -21.38 -21.65
C ALA A 24 -26.53 -20.07 -20.84
N GLY A 25 -26.45 -20.13 -19.50
CA GLY A 25 -26.63 -18.97 -18.63
C GLY A 25 -25.51 -18.75 -17.59
N CYS A 26 -24.31 -19.31 -17.80
CA CYS A 26 -23.13 -18.79 -17.13
C CYS A 26 -22.34 -17.98 -18.17
N GLY A 27 -22.74 -16.74 -18.38
CA GLY A 27 -21.86 -15.74 -18.94
C GLY A 27 -20.72 -15.60 -17.96
N ASP A 28 -19.52 -16.02 -18.35
CA ASP A 28 -18.26 -15.59 -17.76
C ASP A 28 -18.12 -14.08 -17.96
N GLU A 29 -18.91 -13.28 -17.26
CA GLU A 29 -18.47 -11.94 -16.90
C GLU A 29 -17.38 -12.17 -15.86
N ARG A 30 -16.14 -12.18 -16.35
CA ARG A 30 -14.96 -12.16 -15.48
C ARG A 30 -15.14 -10.98 -14.54
N GLN A 31 -15.11 -11.23 -13.24
CA GLN A 31 -15.15 -10.19 -12.22
C GLN A 31 -14.01 -9.15 -12.44
N ASP A 32 -12.99 -9.49 -13.22
CA ASP A 32 -11.81 -8.68 -13.53
C ASP A 32 -11.90 -7.98 -14.90
N ALA A 33 -13.07 -7.97 -15.56
CA ALA A 33 -13.21 -7.36 -16.89
C ALA A 33 -12.89 -5.85 -16.89
N ASP A 34 -13.09 -5.18 -15.75
CA ASP A 34 -12.81 -3.76 -15.53
C ASP A 34 -11.50 -3.53 -14.75
N ALA A 35 -10.74 -4.58 -14.43
CA ALA A 35 -9.48 -4.43 -13.72
C ALA A 35 -8.46 -3.66 -14.58
N PRO A 36 -7.69 -2.72 -13.98
CA PRO A 36 -6.66 -1.99 -14.69
C PRO A 36 -5.66 -2.92 -15.36
N SER A 37 -5.23 -2.58 -16.58
CA SER A 37 -4.25 -3.37 -17.32
C SER A 37 -3.31 -2.50 -18.14
N GLY A 38 -2.10 -3.02 -18.37
CA GLY A 38 -1.08 -2.43 -19.21
C GLY A 38 0.11 -1.88 -18.46
N GLN A 39 1.00 -1.22 -19.19
CA GLN A 39 2.23 -0.64 -18.69
C GLN A 39 2.05 0.84 -18.43
N PHE A 40 2.67 1.32 -17.33
CA PHE A 40 2.62 2.71 -16.87
C PHE A 40 4.03 3.18 -16.53
N ASP A 41 4.38 4.41 -16.93
CA ASP A 41 5.68 5.00 -16.67
C ASP A 41 5.55 5.98 -15.48
N LEU A 42 6.23 5.65 -14.40
CA LEU A 42 6.27 6.45 -13.17
C LEU A 42 7.72 6.75 -12.82
N ASP A 43 7.98 7.96 -12.35
CA ASP A 43 9.32 8.35 -11.89
C ASP A 43 9.25 9.05 -10.54
N VAL A 44 10.09 8.61 -9.59
CA VAL A 44 10.31 9.34 -8.35
C VAL A 44 11.40 10.37 -8.56
N THR A 45 10.98 11.62 -8.76
CA THR A 45 11.86 12.75 -9.06
C THR A 45 12.62 13.25 -7.84
N ASP A 46 12.03 13.13 -6.65
CA ASP A 46 12.67 13.43 -5.36
C ASP A 46 12.26 12.42 -4.30
N ALA A 47 13.22 12.03 -3.47
CA ALA A 47 12.99 11.13 -2.35
C ALA A 47 13.88 11.52 -1.17
N SER A 48 13.28 11.79 -0.01
CA SER A 48 14.03 12.24 1.16
C SER A 48 13.48 11.65 2.46
N PHE A 49 14.39 11.23 3.31
CA PHE A 49 14.12 10.82 4.69
C PHE A 49 15.38 11.07 5.53
N PRO A 50 15.29 11.73 6.71
CA PRO A 50 16.46 12.02 7.53
C PRO A 50 17.20 10.74 7.93
N ALA A 51 18.50 10.66 7.53
CA ALA A 51 19.34 9.49 7.79
C ALA A 51 19.72 9.33 9.28
N LYS A 52 19.65 10.39 10.07
CA LYS A 52 19.96 10.40 11.50
C LYS A 52 18.75 10.93 12.26
N GLN A 53 18.23 10.11 13.15
CA GLN A 53 17.06 10.42 13.97
C GLN A 53 17.31 10.03 15.43
N ARG A 54 16.44 10.43 16.33
CA ARG A 54 16.45 10.09 17.75
C ARG A 54 15.09 9.53 18.15
N ILE A 55 15.03 8.71 19.18
CA ILE A 55 13.76 8.28 19.78
C ILE A 55 12.91 9.50 20.13
N ALA A 56 11.60 9.43 19.84
CA ALA A 56 10.59 10.48 19.99
C ALA A 56 10.84 11.73 19.13
N GLU A 57 11.74 11.66 18.15
CA GLU A 57 11.91 12.71 17.16
C GLU A 57 10.89 12.55 16.03
N ALA A 58 10.23 13.66 15.69
CA ALA A 58 9.37 13.73 14.52
C ALA A 58 10.23 13.96 13.26
N SER A 59 9.93 13.21 12.20
CA SER A 59 10.60 13.31 10.91
C SER A 59 9.60 13.16 9.78
N THR A 60 9.96 13.67 8.59
CA THR A 60 9.12 13.53 7.39
C THR A 60 9.84 12.67 6.37
N LEU A 61 9.18 11.60 5.93
CA LEU A 61 9.50 10.88 4.71
C LEU A 61 8.74 11.51 3.57
N LYS A 62 9.43 11.86 2.49
CA LYS A 62 8.85 12.51 1.32
C LYS A 62 9.25 11.78 0.05
N LEU A 63 8.27 11.56 -0.83
CA LEU A 63 8.46 11.10 -2.20
C LEU A 63 7.71 12.05 -3.15
N GLU A 64 8.37 12.51 -4.20
CA GLU A 64 7.73 13.24 -5.29
C GLU A 64 7.65 12.31 -6.50
N VAL A 65 6.43 12.01 -6.94
CA VAL A 65 6.13 11.04 -7.99
C VAL A 65 5.54 11.74 -9.18
N ALA A 66 6.08 11.48 -10.36
CA ALA A 66 5.58 11.96 -11.64
C ALA A 66 5.08 10.79 -12.49
N ASN A 67 3.94 10.98 -13.14
CA ASN A 67 3.52 10.13 -14.25
C ASN A 67 4.17 10.67 -15.53
N THR A 68 5.17 9.95 -16.04
CA THR A 68 5.94 10.32 -17.24
C THR A 68 5.39 9.66 -18.49
N GLY A 69 4.38 8.80 -18.36
CA GLY A 69 3.71 8.12 -19.46
C GLY A 69 2.59 8.93 -20.10
N ASP A 70 1.99 8.38 -21.12
CA ASP A 70 0.90 8.94 -21.92
C ASP A 70 -0.51 8.48 -21.48
N ARG A 71 -0.59 7.84 -20.33
CA ARG A 71 -1.83 7.27 -19.77
C ARG A 71 -1.99 7.66 -18.32
N THR A 72 -3.23 7.88 -17.90
CA THR A 72 -3.56 8.05 -16.48
C THR A 72 -3.26 6.76 -15.73
N VAL A 73 -2.43 6.84 -14.68
CA VAL A 73 -2.24 5.78 -13.69
C VAL A 73 -3.55 5.63 -12.92
N PRO A 74 -4.15 4.43 -12.87
CA PRO A 74 -5.50 4.25 -12.33
C PRO A 74 -5.58 4.45 -10.81
N ASP A 75 -4.57 3.96 -10.07
CA ASP A 75 -4.53 4.07 -8.61
C ASP A 75 -3.09 3.96 -8.12
N LEU A 76 -2.39 5.09 -8.08
CA LEU A 76 -1.01 5.12 -7.61
C LEU A 76 -0.92 4.58 -6.19
N ALA A 77 -0.19 3.50 -6.02
CA ALA A 77 0.10 2.92 -4.72
C ALA A 77 1.59 2.98 -4.39
N VAL A 78 1.89 3.13 -3.11
CA VAL A 78 3.25 3.10 -2.58
C VAL A 78 3.32 2.15 -1.39
N THR A 79 4.29 1.26 -1.41
CA THR A 79 4.61 0.37 -0.29
C THR A 79 5.93 0.82 0.33
N VAL A 80 5.96 0.91 1.66
CA VAL A 80 7.16 1.25 2.43
C VAL A 80 7.43 0.15 3.46
N GLU A 81 8.62 -0.45 3.40
CA GLU A 81 9.00 -1.59 4.22
C GLU A 81 10.41 -1.41 4.79
N THR A 82 10.69 -2.09 5.90
CA THR A 82 12.08 -2.23 6.38
C THR A 82 12.69 -3.52 5.85
N ALA A 83 13.96 -3.45 5.46
CA ALA A 83 14.71 -4.65 5.11
C ALA A 83 14.85 -5.61 6.32
N PRO A 84 14.97 -6.93 6.09
CA PRO A 84 15.26 -7.90 7.14
C PRO A 84 16.54 -7.55 7.90
N GLY A 85 16.47 -7.65 9.24
CA GLY A 85 17.64 -7.49 10.09
C GLY A 85 18.58 -8.72 10.03
N GLN A 86 19.62 -8.72 10.86
CA GLN A 86 20.58 -9.83 10.94
C GLN A 86 19.95 -11.15 11.42
N ASP A 87 18.81 -11.09 12.09
CA ASP A 87 18.00 -12.23 12.52
C ASP A 87 17.10 -12.79 11.39
N GLY A 88 17.17 -12.20 10.20
CA GLY A 88 16.35 -12.57 9.05
C GLY A 88 14.89 -12.12 9.13
N GLN A 89 14.52 -11.35 10.17
CA GLN A 89 13.17 -10.80 10.31
C GLN A 89 13.17 -9.32 9.94
N ALA A 90 12.19 -8.92 9.12
CA ALA A 90 11.94 -7.51 8.85
C ALA A 90 11.18 -6.91 10.03
N PRO A 91 11.70 -5.87 10.70
CA PRO A 91 10.92 -5.16 11.70
C PRO A 91 9.71 -4.49 11.03
N VAL A 92 8.63 -4.31 11.76
CA VAL A 92 7.47 -3.55 11.26
C VAL A 92 7.89 -2.10 11.09
N ALA A 93 7.85 -1.58 9.85
CA ALA A 93 8.28 -0.22 9.56
C ALA A 93 7.40 0.78 10.31
N PHE A 94 6.10 0.72 10.05
CA PHE A 94 5.13 1.69 10.51
C PHE A 94 4.05 1.05 11.38
N GLY A 95 3.62 1.81 12.40
CA GLY A 95 2.44 1.50 13.21
C GLY A 95 1.61 2.75 13.41
N GLN A 96 0.32 2.57 13.58
CA GLN A 96 -0.57 3.66 13.93
C GLN A 96 -0.62 3.86 15.44
N SER A 97 -0.72 5.10 15.88
CA SER A 97 -1.07 5.39 17.26
C SER A 97 -2.52 4.95 17.52
N THR A 98 -2.74 4.19 18.58
CA THR A 98 -4.09 3.76 19.00
C THR A 98 -4.27 4.02 20.48
N ASP A 99 -5.41 4.54 20.84
CA ASP A 99 -5.81 4.72 22.25
C ASP A 99 -6.28 3.39 22.88
N ASP A 100 -6.53 2.37 22.06
CA ASP A 100 -6.92 1.04 22.53
C ASP A 100 -5.70 0.11 22.61
N PRO A 101 -5.21 -0.20 23.82
CA PRO A 101 -4.04 -1.06 24.02
C PRO A 101 -4.26 -2.49 23.54
N THR A 102 -5.51 -2.93 23.31
CA THR A 102 -5.81 -4.28 22.79
C THR A 102 -5.57 -4.37 21.28
N LEU A 103 -5.58 -3.23 20.60
CA LEU A 103 -5.28 -3.11 19.16
C LEU A 103 -3.81 -2.77 18.91
N ALA A 104 -3.02 -2.52 19.96
CA ALA A 104 -1.61 -2.24 19.81
C ALA A 104 -0.89 -3.43 19.20
N ALA A 105 -0.12 -3.16 18.13
CA ALA A 105 0.67 -4.20 17.48
C ALA A 105 1.62 -4.87 18.48
N SER A 106 1.61 -6.18 18.57
CA SER A 106 2.51 -6.97 19.44
C SER A 106 3.99 -6.80 19.05
N ALA A 107 4.25 -6.48 17.79
CA ALA A 107 5.56 -6.09 17.30
C ALA A 107 5.66 -4.55 17.36
N ARG A 108 6.58 -4.03 18.17
CA ARG A 108 6.85 -2.58 18.22
C ARG A 108 7.29 -2.10 16.83
N PRO A 109 6.57 -1.17 16.20
CA PRO A 109 6.99 -0.58 14.93
C PRO A 109 8.26 0.27 15.13
N VAL A 110 8.98 0.51 14.04
CA VAL A 110 10.14 1.40 14.08
C VAL A 110 9.71 2.86 14.17
N TRP A 111 8.66 3.22 13.44
CA TRP A 111 8.03 4.56 13.47
C TRP A 111 6.53 4.46 13.73
N ILE A 112 6.01 5.45 14.43
CA ILE A 112 4.57 5.71 14.52
C ILE A 112 4.22 6.68 13.40
N VAL A 113 3.17 6.37 12.64
CA VAL A 113 2.61 7.29 11.65
C VAL A 113 1.71 8.27 12.37
N ASP A 114 2.14 9.53 12.42
CA ASP A 114 1.36 10.64 12.98
C ASP A 114 0.38 11.18 11.92
N GLU A 115 0.85 11.24 10.65
CA GLU A 115 0.05 11.65 9.51
C GLU A 115 0.56 10.92 8.25
N GLY A 116 -0.37 10.32 7.50
CA GLY A 116 -0.08 9.69 6.21
C GLY A 116 -0.12 10.69 5.06
N PRO A 117 0.18 10.26 3.82
CA PRO A 117 0.16 11.13 2.67
C PRO A 117 -1.25 11.66 2.39
N THR A 118 -1.35 12.94 2.04
CA THR A 118 -2.62 13.59 1.71
C THR A 118 -3.29 12.88 0.53
N GLY A 119 -4.56 12.52 0.70
CA GLY A 119 -5.34 11.76 -0.29
C GLY A 119 -5.03 10.26 -0.31
N GLY A 120 -4.06 9.79 0.49
CA GLY A 120 -3.72 8.39 0.60
C GLY A 120 -4.55 7.68 1.67
N GLU A 121 -5.13 6.55 1.30
CA GLU A 121 -5.75 5.62 2.24
C GLU A 121 -4.83 4.41 2.42
N SER A 122 -4.73 3.91 3.66
CA SER A 122 -3.98 2.69 3.93
C SER A 122 -4.78 1.50 3.38
N ALA A 123 -4.34 0.97 2.25
CA ALA A 123 -5.00 -0.17 1.60
C ALA A 123 -4.60 -1.51 2.25
N TYR A 124 -3.32 -1.63 2.60
CA TYR A 124 -2.72 -2.77 3.30
C TYR A 124 -1.69 -2.28 4.32
N ALA A 125 -1.19 -3.18 5.18
CA ALA A 125 -0.09 -2.84 6.06
C ALA A 125 1.10 -2.29 5.25
N ASN A 126 1.52 -1.06 5.54
CA ASN A 126 2.61 -0.34 4.87
C ASN A 126 2.39 0.00 3.38
N THR A 127 1.17 -0.10 2.86
CA THR A 127 0.82 0.29 1.49
C THR A 127 -0.30 1.34 1.51
N TRP A 128 -0.09 2.42 0.77
CA TRP A 128 -1.04 3.53 0.62
C TRP A 128 -1.45 3.66 -0.84
N ALA A 129 -2.75 3.70 -1.09
CA ALA A 129 -3.34 4.05 -2.36
C ALA A 129 -3.65 5.55 -2.36
N VAL A 130 -3.20 6.28 -3.37
CA VAL A 130 -3.28 7.75 -3.44
C VAL A 130 -4.28 8.20 -4.50
N GLY A 131 -4.85 7.23 -5.22
CA GLY A 131 -5.78 7.48 -6.31
C GLY A 131 -5.10 7.72 -7.66
N PRO A 132 -5.87 8.19 -8.64
CA PRO A 132 -5.40 8.32 -10.00
C PRO A 132 -4.40 9.47 -10.17
N LEU A 133 -3.37 9.24 -11.01
CA LEU A 133 -2.40 10.26 -11.40
C LEU A 133 -2.42 10.43 -12.92
N GLY A 134 -2.91 11.58 -13.41
CA GLY A 134 -3.05 11.88 -14.83
C GLY A 134 -1.71 11.95 -15.56
N GLU A 135 -1.77 11.87 -16.90
CA GLU A 135 -0.62 12.06 -17.77
C GLU A 135 0.12 13.38 -17.47
N GLY A 136 1.43 13.31 -17.32
CA GLY A 136 2.29 14.47 -17.02
C GLY A 136 2.06 15.11 -15.66
N GLN A 137 1.19 14.57 -14.81
CA GLN A 137 0.96 15.07 -13.46
C GLN A 137 2.00 14.53 -12.47
N SER A 138 2.23 15.33 -11.42
CA SER A 138 3.05 14.95 -10.28
C SER A 138 2.28 15.09 -8.98
N THR A 139 2.65 14.29 -7.99
CA THR A 139 2.13 14.36 -6.63
C THR A 139 3.25 14.22 -5.61
N THR A 140 3.06 14.85 -4.45
CA THR A 140 4.01 14.72 -3.33
C THR A 140 3.36 13.89 -2.24
N LEU A 141 4.02 12.81 -1.83
CA LEU A 141 3.60 11.93 -0.76
C LEU A 141 4.45 12.23 0.47
N GLU A 142 3.82 12.59 1.57
CA GLU A 142 4.49 12.93 2.81
C GLU A 142 3.92 12.11 3.97
N TRP A 143 4.81 11.48 4.74
CA TRP A 143 4.49 10.82 6.00
C TRP A 143 5.16 11.58 7.13
N LYS A 144 4.39 12.05 8.09
CA LYS A 144 4.92 12.53 9.36
C LYS A 144 5.03 11.34 10.31
N LEU A 145 6.23 11.12 10.80
CA LEU A 145 6.62 9.92 11.52
C LEU A 145 7.33 10.29 12.81
N THR A 146 6.99 9.59 13.89
CA THR A 146 7.75 9.67 15.15
C THR A 146 8.54 8.39 15.36
N ALA A 147 9.87 8.50 15.53
CA ALA A 147 10.74 7.36 15.76
C ALA A 147 10.46 6.71 17.12
N ALA A 148 10.16 5.40 17.14
CA ALA A 148 9.77 4.65 18.33
C ALA A 148 10.76 3.58 18.77
N LYS A 149 11.69 3.17 17.90
CA LYS A 149 12.63 2.09 18.17
C LYS A 149 14.04 2.45 17.70
N ALA A 150 15.00 2.50 18.63
CA ALA A 150 16.40 2.74 18.30
C ALA A 150 16.98 1.59 17.48
N GLY A 151 17.91 1.91 16.56
CA GLY A 151 18.57 0.93 15.71
C GLY A 151 19.07 1.50 14.40
N ARG A 152 19.53 0.61 13.53
CA ARG A 152 19.86 0.92 12.13
C ARG A 152 18.88 0.17 11.24
N TYR A 153 18.31 0.88 10.29
CA TYR A 153 17.27 0.35 9.43
C TYR A 153 17.52 0.77 7.99
N THR A 154 17.33 -0.13 7.06
CA THR A 154 17.18 0.19 5.65
C THR A 154 15.68 0.18 5.34
N VAL A 155 15.16 1.31 4.89
CA VAL A 155 13.74 1.52 4.56
C VAL A 155 13.62 1.56 3.06
N GLY A 156 13.01 0.53 2.49
CA GLY A 156 12.70 0.45 1.07
C GLY A 156 11.32 1.03 0.77
N TRP A 157 11.18 1.62 -0.40
CA TRP A 157 9.91 2.03 -0.95
C TRP A 157 9.79 1.55 -2.40
N ARG A 158 8.57 1.26 -2.83
CA ARG A 158 8.25 0.90 -4.20
C ARG A 158 6.88 1.41 -4.60
N LEU A 159 6.76 1.81 -5.86
CA LEU A 159 5.50 2.21 -6.47
C LEU A 159 4.80 1.03 -7.14
N ALA A 160 3.48 1.16 -7.28
CA ALA A 160 2.67 0.33 -8.15
C ALA A 160 1.61 1.21 -8.84
N PRO A 161 1.27 0.95 -10.11
CA PRO A 161 0.29 1.76 -10.84
C PRO A 161 -1.16 1.41 -10.47
N ALA A 162 -1.38 0.29 -9.77
CA ALA A 162 -2.65 -0.09 -9.15
C ALA A 162 -2.40 -1.14 -8.06
N LEU A 163 -3.37 -1.33 -7.17
CA LEU A 163 -3.34 -2.37 -6.14
C LEU A 163 -3.66 -3.76 -6.72
N GLU A 164 -4.45 -3.81 -7.77
CA GLU A 164 -4.91 -5.03 -8.42
C GLU A 164 -4.89 -4.85 -9.95
N GLY A 165 -5.01 -5.95 -10.68
CA GLY A 165 -5.05 -5.95 -12.14
C GLY A 165 -3.78 -6.48 -12.78
N ASP A 166 -3.78 -6.54 -14.12
CA ASP A 166 -2.63 -6.95 -14.93
C ASP A 166 -1.83 -5.71 -15.35
N VAL A 167 -1.22 -5.06 -14.35
CA VAL A 167 -0.47 -3.82 -14.50
C VAL A 167 1.03 -4.06 -14.33
N SER A 168 1.84 -3.30 -15.05
CA SER A 168 3.29 -3.32 -14.95
C SER A 168 3.86 -1.90 -14.97
N LEU A 169 5.05 -1.75 -14.40
CA LEU A 169 5.83 -0.52 -14.50
C LEU A 169 6.72 -0.57 -15.72
N GLY A 170 6.83 0.55 -16.42
CA GLY A 170 7.75 0.77 -17.53
C GLY A 170 9.02 1.47 -17.07
N ASP A 171 9.42 2.50 -17.81
CA ASP A 171 10.61 3.27 -17.50
C ASP A 171 10.41 4.22 -16.32
N GLY A 172 11.50 4.50 -15.58
CA GLY A 172 11.56 5.43 -14.47
C GLY A 172 12.06 4.80 -13.17
N ARG A 173 12.33 5.63 -12.19
CA ARG A 173 12.72 5.23 -10.84
C ARG A 173 11.48 4.92 -10.01
N THR A 174 11.18 3.66 -9.82
CA THR A 174 9.94 3.19 -9.17
C THR A 174 10.17 2.56 -7.80
N ASP A 175 11.43 2.44 -7.38
CA ASP A 175 11.83 1.93 -6.07
C ASP A 175 13.11 2.62 -5.57
N GLY A 176 13.38 2.46 -4.28
CA GLY A 176 14.59 2.97 -3.66
C GLY A 176 14.65 2.68 -2.17
N GLU A 177 15.74 3.09 -1.54
CA GLU A 177 16.03 2.80 -0.16
C GLU A 177 16.61 4.02 0.57
N PHE A 178 16.39 4.06 1.89
CA PHE A 178 17.01 4.99 2.83
C PHE A 178 17.69 4.21 3.95
N ASP A 179 18.94 4.54 4.24
CA ASP A 179 19.61 4.06 5.45
C ASP A 179 19.39 5.05 6.59
N VAL A 180 18.74 4.59 7.65
CA VAL A 180 18.38 5.41 8.81
C VAL A 180 19.00 4.85 10.08
N THR A 181 19.61 5.71 10.87
CA THR A 181 20.09 5.40 12.22
C THR A 181 19.27 6.18 13.24
N ILE A 182 18.57 5.47 14.12
CA ILE A 182 17.80 6.04 15.23
C ILE A 182 18.60 5.82 16.51
N SER A 183 19.04 6.90 17.15
CA SER A 183 19.73 6.82 18.43
C SER A 183 18.75 6.65 19.59
N ASP A 184 19.19 5.99 20.65
CA ASP A 184 18.43 5.81 21.90
C ASP A 184 18.43 7.06 22.80
N ALA A 185 19.26 8.06 22.49
CA ALA A 185 19.24 9.33 23.17
C ALA A 185 18.01 10.16 22.75
N PRO A 186 17.07 10.47 23.65
CA PRO A 186 15.90 11.26 23.30
C PRO A 186 16.29 12.70 22.92
N VAL A 187 15.38 13.38 22.23
CA VAL A 187 15.55 14.82 21.98
C VAL A 187 15.61 15.57 23.32
N PRO A 188 16.67 16.36 23.57
CA PRO A 188 16.74 17.17 24.76
C PRO A 188 15.55 18.14 24.83
N VAL A 189 14.90 18.17 25.97
CA VAL A 189 13.82 19.13 26.24
C VAL A 189 14.18 19.96 27.47
N ARG A 190 13.82 21.22 27.46
CA ARG A 190 13.90 22.11 28.63
C ARG A 190 12.55 22.78 28.86
N VAL A 191 12.27 23.10 30.09
CA VAL A 191 11.10 23.91 30.45
C VAL A 191 11.52 25.37 30.40
N GLY A 192 10.85 26.17 29.59
CA GLY A 192 11.02 27.62 29.54
C GLY A 192 10.58 28.29 30.85
N ALA A 193 10.92 29.56 31.04
CA ALA A 193 10.55 30.32 32.21
C ALA A 193 9.03 30.53 32.37
N ASP A 194 8.28 30.35 31.28
CA ASP A 194 6.84 30.40 31.14
C ASP A 194 6.14 29.03 31.40
N GLY A 195 6.94 27.97 31.64
CA GLY A 195 6.45 26.60 31.81
C GLY A 195 6.25 25.83 30.51
N GLU A 196 6.55 26.41 29.35
CA GLU A 196 6.47 25.70 28.07
C GLU A 196 7.62 24.71 27.88
N VAL A 197 7.32 23.55 27.26
CA VAL A 197 8.33 22.56 26.92
C VAL A 197 8.99 22.93 25.58
N VAL A 198 10.21 23.40 25.65
CA VAL A 198 11.04 23.73 24.47
C VAL A 198 11.88 22.52 24.10
N ARG A 199 11.68 21.99 22.90
CA ARG A 199 12.56 20.96 22.32
C ARG A 199 13.80 21.66 21.75
N GLU A 200 14.97 21.15 22.11
CA GLU A 200 16.19 21.60 21.47
C GLU A 200 16.34 20.85 20.14
N ASP A 201 16.04 21.53 19.04
CA ASP A 201 16.34 20.99 17.70
C ASP A 201 17.82 20.64 17.62
N ALA A 202 18.14 19.42 17.23
CA ALA A 202 19.51 19.05 16.92
C ALA A 202 19.96 19.95 15.75
N GLY A 203 20.81 20.92 16.05
CA GLY A 203 21.24 21.98 15.12
C GLY A 203 21.57 21.44 13.74
N ARG A 204 21.15 22.22 12.75
CA ARG A 204 21.41 22.04 11.32
C ARG A 204 22.84 21.69 11.01
#